data_d5ac87a4bd5b79f6071363130284fb2c
#
_entry.id   d5ac87a4bd5b79f6071363130284fb2c
#
_cell.length_a   1.000
_cell.length_b   1.000
_cell.length_c   1.000
_cell.angle_alpha   90.00
_cell.angle_beta   90.00
_cell.angle_gamma   90.00
#
_symmetry.space_group_name_H-M   'P 1'
#
loop_
_entity.id
_entity.type
_entity.pdbx_description
1 polymer ?
#
loop_
_entity_poly.entity_id
_entity_poly.type
_entity_poly.pdbx_seq_one_letter_code
_entity_poly.pdbx_strand_id
1 'polypeptide(L)'
;NQLMDYRRAELGVFELKVKKGNAYRLIRENFLYYDKLARHKEIHYAFHSDLEEKEELFDPNYLELIVNNLLSNAFKYTDNGKSIAVTLKEENNWLILQVSDTGVGIPINKQGKVFERFYQIESQHIGSGIGLSLVQRLVDLHHGRIELESEEGKGSTFSVYLPQDLAVYKATELAGSNTSKEEEQVYSTNSKEMYFIDTEKMENEAIETGDKKRGTILIVEDNQEIRHYLSSGLAALFNILEAGNGEEALAVSYTHLTLPTIA
;
A
#
# COMPACT_ATOMS: atom_id res chain seq x y z
N ASN A 1 -4.06 7.53 -3.69
CA ASN A 1 -3.02 7.24 -4.67
C ASN A 1 -1.72 6.97 -3.91
N GLN A 2 -1.30 5.68 -3.81
CA GLN A 2 -0.13 5.23 -3.02
C GLN A 2 1.13 6.06 -3.31
N LEU A 3 1.32 6.48 -4.55
CA LEU A 3 2.46 7.30 -4.96
C LEU A 3 2.41 8.71 -4.36
N MET A 4 1.22 9.32 -4.30
CA MET A 4 1.02 10.65 -3.69
C MET A 4 1.16 10.57 -2.17
N ASP A 5 0.60 9.53 -1.54
CA ASP A 5 0.70 9.30 -0.09
C ASP A 5 2.16 9.06 0.28
N TYR A 6 2.87 8.30 -0.55
CA TYR A 6 4.29 8.07 -0.37
C TYR A 6 5.13 9.36 -0.53
N ARG A 7 4.90 10.18 -1.57
CA ARG A 7 5.60 11.49 -1.72
C ARG A 7 5.36 12.41 -0.53
N ARG A 8 4.15 12.43 0.01
CA ARG A 8 3.87 13.19 1.25
C ARG A 8 4.66 12.67 2.43
N ALA A 9 4.82 11.34 2.56
CA ALA A 9 5.66 10.72 3.59
C ALA A 9 7.14 11.09 3.45
N GLU A 10 7.65 11.17 2.23
CA GLU A 10 9.05 11.49 1.92
C GLU A 10 9.38 12.97 2.16
N LEU A 11 8.48 13.87 1.78
CA LEU A 11 8.65 15.32 1.95
C LEU A 11 8.49 15.78 3.41
N GLY A 12 8.28 14.87 4.37
CA GLY A 12 8.08 15.24 5.77
C GLY A 12 6.73 15.93 6.03
N VAL A 13 5.79 15.85 5.08
CA VAL A 13 4.45 16.44 5.18
C VAL A 13 3.51 15.57 6.03
N PHE A 14 3.92 14.34 6.35
CA PHE A 14 3.17 13.48 7.25
C PHE A 14 3.41 13.92 8.71
N GLU A 15 2.44 14.63 9.25
CA GLU A 15 2.36 14.90 10.68
C GLU A 15 1.62 13.76 11.35
N LEU A 16 2.24 13.10 12.31
CA LEU A 16 1.60 12.09 13.14
C LEU A 16 0.57 12.76 14.05
N LYS A 17 -0.68 12.26 14.07
CA LYS A 17 -1.77 12.76 14.90
C LYS A 17 -2.37 11.60 15.72
N VAL A 18 -1.66 11.18 16.75
CA VAL A 18 -2.11 10.10 17.62
C VAL A 18 -3.25 10.58 18.50
N LYS A 19 -4.31 9.79 18.57
CA LYS A 19 -5.45 9.98 19.47
C LYS A 19 -5.91 8.65 20.06
N LYS A 20 -6.63 8.71 21.16
CA LYS A 20 -7.36 7.54 21.66
C LYS A 20 -8.50 7.20 20.72
N GLY A 21 -8.64 5.94 20.39
CA GLY A 21 -9.69 5.45 19.52
C GLY A 21 -9.82 3.94 19.60
N ASN A 22 -10.88 3.41 19.03
CA ASN A 22 -11.13 1.98 19.01
C ASN A 22 -10.51 1.36 17.74
N ALA A 23 -9.30 0.78 17.89
CA ALA A 23 -8.58 0.13 16.80
C ALA A 23 -9.29 -1.12 16.27
N TYR A 24 -9.97 -1.87 17.17
CA TYR A 24 -10.78 -3.02 16.77
C TYR A 24 -11.83 -2.63 15.73
N ARG A 25 -12.56 -1.55 15.98
CA ARG A 25 -13.62 -1.08 15.08
C ARG A 25 -13.08 -0.71 13.71
N LEU A 26 -11.99 0.08 13.68
CA LEU A 26 -11.34 0.50 12.45
C LEU A 26 -10.83 -0.69 11.63
N ILE A 27 -10.11 -1.62 12.28
CA ILE A 27 -9.53 -2.78 11.60
C ILE A 27 -10.63 -3.74 11.14
N ARG A 28 -11.69 -3.92 11.96
CA ARG A 28 -12.85 -4.74 11.62
C ARG A 28 -13.61 -4.22 10.40
N GLU A 29 -13.77 -2.91 10.26
CA GLU A 29 -14.39 -2.31 9.08
C GLU A 29 -13.57 -2.59 7.82
N ASN A 30 -12.25 -2.43 7.90
CA ASN A 30 -11.35 -2.77 6.79
C ASN A 30 -11.36 -4.27 6.49
N PHE A 31 -11.36 -5.14 7.52
CA PHE A 31 -11.49 -6.57 7.35
C PHE A 31 -12.77 -6.95 6.58
N LEU A 32 -13.93 -6.41 6.97
CA LEU A 32 -15.21 -6.70 6.33
C LEU A 32 -15.26 -6.24 4.86
N TYR A 33 -14.51 -5.22 4.50
CA TYR A 33 -14.41 -4.76 3.12
C TYR A 33 -13.86 -5.84 2.19
N TYR A 34 -12.91 -6.66 2.65
CA TYR A 34 -12.32 -7.76 1.88
C TYR A 34 -13.14 -9.07 1.89
N ASP A 35 -14.24 -9.17 2.65
CA ASP A 35 -15.02 -10.40 2.82
C ASP A 35 -15.58 -10.92 1.47
N LYS A 36 -16.04 -10.04 0.58
CA LYS A 36 -16.52 -10.44 -0.75
C LYS A 36 -15.41 -11.06 -1.60
N LEU A 37 -14.21 -10.48 -1.56
CA LEU A 37 -13.05 -10.99 -2.28
C LEU A 37 -12.60 -12.34 -1.69
N ALA A 38 -12.61 -12.48 -0.37
CA ALA A 38 -12.30 -13.73 0.29
C ALA A 38 -13.24 -14.87 -0.16
N ARG A 39 -14.53 -14.60 -0.22
CA ARG A 39 -15.52 -15.58 -0.70
C ARG A 39 -15.32 -15.92 -2.18
N HIS A 40 -15.04 -14.93 -3.03
CA HIS A 40 -14.80 -15.15 -4.46
C HIS A 40 -13.55 -16.00 -4.71
N LYS A 41 -12.49 -15.78 -3.93
CA LYS A 41 -11.24 -16.55 -3.97
C LYS A 41 -11.28 -17.84 -3.13
N GLU A 42 -12.41 -18.17 -2.49
CA GLU A 42 -12.54 -19.33 -1.56
C GLU A 42 -11.49 -19.31 -0.44
N ILE A 43 -11.03 -18.13 -0.02
CA ILE A 43 -10.03 -17.96 1.03
C ILE A 43 -10.70 -18.11 2.40
N HIS A 44 -10.12 -18.94 3.29
CA HIS A 44 -10.48 -18.99 4.70
C HIS A 44 -10.01 -17.71 5.40
N TYR A 45 -10.94 -16.76 5.57
CA TYR A 45 -10.64 -15.41 6.06
C TYR A 45 -11.14 -15.26 7.49
N ALA A 46 -10.22 -15.03 8.46
CA ALA A 46 -10.55 -15.00 9.90
C ALA A 46 -10.04 -13.72 10.57
N PHE A 47 -10.80 -13.24 11.56
CA PHE A 47 -10.44 -12.10 12.40
C PHE A 47 -10.52 -12.50 13.87
N HIS A 48 -9.44 -12.25 14.62
CA HIS A 48 -9.31 -12.59 16.05
C HIS A 48 -8.92 -11.34 16.84
N SER A 49 -9.65 -11.01 17.88
CA SER A 49 -9.31 -9.92 18.79
C SER A 49 -10.00 -10.09 20.15
N ASP A 50 -9.37 -9.57 21.19
CA ASP A 50 -9.89 -9.42 22.55
C ASP A 50 -10.08 -7.94 22.94
N LEU A 51 -9.99 -7.01 21.98
CA LEU A 51 -9.97 -5.55 22.19
C LEU A 51 -11.27 -4.83 21.80
N GLU A 52 -12.42 -5.54 21.73
CA GLU A 52 -13.67 -4.99 21.15
C GLU A 52 -14.13 -3.64 21.76
N GLU A 53 -13.92 -3.43 23.05
CA GLU A 53 -14.38 -2.26 23.80
C GLU A 53 -13.24 -1.38 24.33
N LYS A 54 -11.99 -1.65 23.94
CA LYS A 54 -10.85 -0.85 24.37
C LYS A 54 -10.62 0.37 23.49
N GLU A 55 -9.94 1.36 24.07
CA GLU A 55 -9.40 2.52 23.35
C GLU A 55 -7.87 2.46 23.39
N GLU A 56 -7.27 2.49 22.22
CA GLU A 56 -5.82 2.45 22.01
C GLU A 56 -5.32 3.76 21.42
N LEU A 57 -3.99 3.97 21.52
CA LEU A 57 -3.29 5.13 20.97
C LEU A 57 -2.80 4.83 19.55
N PHE A 58 -3.33 5.55 18.56
CA PHE A 58 -2.90 5.45 17.16
C PHE A 58 -3.35 6.67 16.34
N ASP A 59 -2.75 6.86 15.17
CA ASP A 59 -3.30 7.74 14.14
C ASP A 59 -4.25 6.93 13.25
N PRO A 60 -5.55 7.26 13.21
CA PRO A 60 -6.55 6.47 12.47
C PRO A 60 -6.28 6.39 10.97
N ASN A 61 -5.80 7.49 10.37
CA ASN A 61 -5.52 7.53 8.94
C ASN A 61 -4.33 6.62 8.58
N TYR A 62 -3.30 6.63 9.43
CA TYR A 62 -2.11 5.81 9.21
C TYR A 62 -2.38 4.34 9.52
N LEU A 63 -3.15 4.04 10.56
CA LEU A 63 -3.54 2.66 10.86
C LEU A 63 -4.38 2.07 9.72
N GLU A 64 -5.32 2.84 9.16
CA GLU A 64 -6.10 2.43 7.99
C GLU A 64 -5.21 2.12 6.78
N LEU A 65 -4.23 2.98 6.47
CA LEU A 65 -3.27 2.74 5.39
C LEU A 65 -2.42 1.49 5.63
N ILE A 66 -1.96 1.28 6.86
CA ILE A 66 -1.19 0.08 7.26
C ILE A 66 -2.01 -1.18 7.01
N VAL A 67 -3.24 -1.23 7.55
CA VAL A 67 -4.15 -2.39 7.43
C VAL A 67 -4.43 -2.71 5.96
N ASN A 68 -4.80 -1.69 5.17
CA ASN A 68 -5.13 -1.88 3.76
C ASN A 68 -3.94 -2.39 2.94
N ASN A 69 -2.73 -1.88 3.19
CA ASN A 69 -1.54 -2.37 2.48
C ASN A 69 -1.22 -3.83 2.85
N LEU A 70 -1.31 -4.19 4.13
CA LEU A 70 -1.05 -5.56 4.57
C LEU A 70 -2.10 -6.54 4.03
N LEU A 71 -3.40 -6.18 4.10
CA LEU A 71 -4.47 -7.01 3.57
C LEU A 71 -4.40 -7.16 2.05
N SER A 72 -4.18 -6.07 1.32
CA SER A 72 -4.00 -6.11 -0.14
C SER A 72 -2.86 -7.05 -0.53
N ASN A 73 -1.72 -7.00 0.17
CA ASN A 73 -0.60 -7.93 -0.07
C ASN A 73 -0.99 -9.37 0.25
N ALA A 74 -1.65 -9.64 1.38
CA ALA A 74 -2.10 -10.98 1.73
C ALA A 74 -3.01 -11.57 0.65
N PHE A 75 -4.01 -10.82 0.18
CA PHE A 75 -4.92 -11.26 -0.88
C PHE A 75 -4.25 -11.42 -2.25
N LYS A 76 -3.22 -10.62 -2.53
CA LYS A 76 -2.45 -10.69 -3.79
C LYS A 76 -1.60 -11.95 -3.88
N TYR A 77 -0.98 -12.35 -2.76
CA TYR A 77 -0.01 -13.44 -2.73
C TYR A 77 -0.57 -14.75 -2.15
N THR A 78 -1.88 -14.79 -1.90
CA THR A 78 -2.58 -15.99 -1.43
C THR A 78 -3.49 -16.53 -2.51
N ASP A 79 -3.25 -17.77 -2.93
CA ASP A 79 -4.05 -18.47 -3.92
C ASP A 79 -5.43 -18.88 -3.35
N ASN A 80 -6.33 -19.27 -4.25
CA ASN A 80 -7.66 -19.75 -3.91
C ASN A 80 -7.58 -20.98 -2.99
N GLY A 81 -8.52 -21.09 -2.05
CA GLY A 81 -8.63 -22.21 -1.10
C GLY A 81 -7.63 -22.18 0.06
N LYS A 82 -6.76 -21.16 0.13
CA LYS A 82 -5.81 -20.94 1.24
C LYS A 82 -6.41 -20.07 2.36
N SER A 83 -5.59 -19.61 3.30
CA SER A 83 -6.05 -18.90 4.50
C SER A 83 -5.38 -17.54 4.66
N ILE A 84 -6.15 -16.56 5.16
CA ILE A 84 -5.67 -15.27 5.66
C ILE A 84 -6.29 -15.03 7.02
N ALA A 85 -5.49 -14.66 8.02
CA ALA A 85 -5.95 -14.33 9.35
C ALA A 85 -5.44 -12.95 9.78
N VAL A 86 -6.32 -12.16 10.40
CA VAL A 86 -5.98 -10.91 11.05
C VAL A 86 -6.13 -11.09 12.54
N THR A 87 -5.10 -10.77 13.31
CA THR A 87 -5.11 -10.81 14.78
C THR A 87 -4.79 -9.43 15.33
N LEU A 88 -5.62 -8.96 16.26
CA LEU A 88 -5.41 -7.70 16.97
C LEU A 88 -5.39 -7.98 18.47
N LYS A 89 -4.30 -7.62 19.15
CA LYS A 89 -4.15 -7.78 20.60
C LYS A 89 -3.32 -6.66 21.20
N GLU A 90 -3.40 -6.49 22.52
CA GLU A 90 -2.51 -5.63 23.30
C GLU A 90 -1.67 -6.49 24.24
N GLU A 91 -0.37 -6.28 24.20
CA GLU A 91 0.57 -7.00 25.05
C GLU A 91 1.76 -6.10 25.41
N ASN A 92 2.13 -6.03 26.69
CA ASN A 92 3.30 -5.28 27.18
C ASN A 92 3.33 -3.81 26.71
N ASN A 93 2.20 -3.10 26.73
CA ASN A 93 2.05 -1.72 26.24
C ASN A 93 2.26 -1.56 24.71
N TRP A 94 2.05 -2.63 23.96
CA TRP A 94 2.04 -2.61 22.50
C TRP A 94 0.68 -3.02 21.97
N LEU A 95 0.11 -2.21 21.09
CA LEU A 95 -0.95 -2.66 20.20
C LEU A 95 -0.30 -3.45 19.06
N ILE A 96 -0.71 -4.69 18.90
CA ILE A 96 -0.10 -5.63 17.96
C ILE A 96 -1.14 -6.02 16.92
N LEU A 97 -0.90 -5.62 15.67
CA LEU A 97 -1.66 -6.05 14.51
C LEU A 97 -0.84 -7.08 13.74
N GLN A 98 -1.39 -8.28 13.57
CA GLN A 98 -0.78 -9.32 12.75
C GLN A 98 -1.69 -9.65 11.56
N VAL A 99 -1.10 -9.72 10.37
CA VAL A 99 -1.74 -10.24 9.16
C VAL A 99 -0.93 -11.43 8.70
N SER A 100 -1.54 -12.61 8.77
CA SER A 100 -0.94 -13.89 8.39
C SER A 100 -1.62 -14.44 7.15
N ASP A 101 -0.84 -14.95 6.23
CA ASP A 101 -1.31 -15.66 5.04
C ASP A 101 -0.62 -17.02 4.89
N THR A 102 -1.26 -17.94 4.20
CA THR A 102 -0.66 -19.21 3.79
C THR A 102 -0.34 -19.22 2.29
N GLY A 103 0.06 -18.08 1.75
CA GLY A 103 0.37 -17.84 0.35
C GLY A 103 1.70 -18.45 -0.11
N VAL A 104 2.34 -17.77 -1.05
CA VAL A 104 3.61 -18.23 -1.65
C VAL A 104 4.81 -18.09 -0.70
N GLY A 105 4.70 -17.28 0.35
CA GLY A 105 5.81 -16.96 1.25
C GLY A 105 6.94 -16.16 0.58
N ILE A 106 7.99 -15.87 1.35
CA ILE A 106 9.10 -15.02 0.93
C ILE A 106 10.42 -15.73 1.21
N PRO A 107 11.25 -15.99 0.18
CA PRO A 107 12.58 -16.58 0.35
C PRO A 107 13.45 -15.77 1.32
N ILE A 108 14.22 -16.45 2.18
CA ILE A 108 15.00 -15.82 3.26
C ILE A 108 15.95 -14.73 2.75
N ASN A 109 16.55 -14.93 1.56
CA ASN A 109 17.47 -13.98 0.94
C ASN A 109 16.79 -12.72 0.38
N LYS A 110 15.45 -12.70 0.31
CA LYS A 110 14.64 -11.57 -0.16
C LYS A 110 13.91 -10.83 0.98
N GLN A 111 13.77 -11.44 2.17
CA GLN A 111 13.00 -10.86 3.30
C GLN A 111 13.54 -9.51 3.76
N GLY A 112 14.86 -9.30 3.78
CA GLY A 112 15.45 -8.02 4.13
C GLY A 112 15.17 -6.87 3.15
N LYS A 113 14.75 -7.22 1.91
CA LYS A 113 14.53 -6.24 0.84
C LYS A 113 13.07 -5.89 0.58
N VAL A 114 12.11 -6.63 1.16
CA VAL A 114 10.67 -6.42 0.88
C VAL A 114 10.15 -5.06 1.38
N PHE A 115 10.88 -4.40 2.26
CA PHE A 115 10.61 -3.05 2.74
C PHE A 115 11.36 -1.96 1.95
N GLU A 116 12.24 -2.35 1.01
CA GLU A 116 12.87 -1.40 0.10
C GLU A 116 11.85 -0.88 -0.91
N ARG A 117 12.03 0.36 -1.35
CA ARG A 117 11.16 1.03 -2.33
C ARG A 117 11.25 0.33 -3.68
N PHE A 118 10.11 0.20 -4.35
CA PHE A 118 9.98 -0.38 -5.69
C PHE A 118 10.50 -1.82 -5.80
N TYR A 119 10.82 -2.44 -4.66
CA TYR A 119 11.27 -3.83 -4.66
C TYR A 119 10.09 -4.78 -4.87
N GLN A 120 10.23 -5.68 -5.82
CA GLN A 120 9.29 -6.75 -6.13
C GLN A 120 10.05 -8.06 -6.29
N ILE A 121 9.50 -9.14 -5.75
CA ILE A 121 10.12 -10.47 -5.80
C ILE A 121 10.05 -11.05 -7.21
N GLU A 122 8.92 -10.82 -7.90
CA GLU A 122 8.67 -11.23 -9.29
C GLU A 122 7.93 -10.11 -10.02
N SER A 123 8.36 -9.82 -11.25
CA SER A 123 7.74 -8.80 -12.11
C SER A 123 6.40 -9.21 -12.72
N GLN A 124 5.93 -10.43 -12.46
CA GLN A 124 4.67 -10.94 -13.00
C GLN A 124 3.43 -10.49 -12.21
N HIS A 125 3.58 -10.05 -10.97
CA HIS A 125 2.46 -9.54 -10.18
C HIS A 125 2.44 -8.02 -10.25
N ILE A 126 1.38 -7.45 -10.84
CA ILE A 126 1.16 -5.99 -10.95
C ILE A 126 1.11 -5.37 -9.54
N GLY A 127 2.04 -4.45 -9.26
CA GLY A 127 2.07 -3.73 -7.98
C GLY A 127 3.14 -2.64 -8.01
N SER A 128 3.00 -1.62 -7.14
CA SER A 128 3.92 -0.49 -7.11
C SER A 128 5.27 -0.77 -6.45
N GLY A 129 5.38 -1.83 -5.63
CA GLY A 129 6.54 -2.04 -4.76
C GLY A 129 6.69 -0.97 -3.65
N ILE A 130 5.65 -0.13 -3.45
CA ILE A 130 5.64 0.98 -2.48
C ILE A 130 4.94 0.58 -1.18
N GLY A 131 4.00 -0.38 -1.22
CA GLY A 131 3.09 -0.66 -0.11
C GLY A 131 3.81 -0.99 1.21
N LEU A 132 4.75 -1.94 1.20
CA LEU A 132 5.47 -2.33 2.43
C LEU A 132 6.46 -1.26 2.91
N SER A 133 7.10 -0.53 2.01
CA SER A 133 7.96 0.61 2.39
C SER A 133 7.15 1.75 3.02
N LEU A 134 5.90 1.97 2.56
CA LEU A 134 4.98 2.91 3.19
C LEU A 134 4.56 2.41 4.58
N VAL A 135 4.20 1.13 4.72
CA VAL A 135 3.88 0.54 6.04
C VAL A 135 5.03 0.74 7.01
N GLN A 136 6.26 0.39 6.63
CA GLN A 136 7.45 0.62 7.45
C GLN A 136 7.54 2.08 7.89
N ARG A 137 7.41 3.03 6.96
CA ARG A 137 7.50 4.46 7.27
C ARG A 137 6.41 4.94 8.23
N LEU A 138 5.17 4.50 8.04
CA LEU A 138 4.04 4.86 8.93
C LEU A 138 4.21 4.27 10.33
N VAL A 139 4.74 3.06 10.42
CA VAL A 139 5.07 2.40 11.69
C VAL A 139 6.22 3.13 12.39
N ASP A 140 7.27 3.51 11.66
CA ASP A 140 8.40 4.30 12.21
C ASP A 140 7.92 5.66 12.74
N LEU A 141 6.98 6.33 12.04
CA LEU A 141 6.37 7.59 12.52
C LEU A 141 5.61 7.39 13.85
N HIS A 142 4.97 6.24 14.04
CA HIS A 142 4.35 5.88 15.33
C HIS A 142 5.36 5.48 16.40
N HIS A 143 6.66 5.56 16.17
CA HIS A 143 7.71 5.03 17.06
C HIS A 143 7.56 3.52 17.33
N GLY A 144 6.93 2.83 16.37
CA GLY A 144 6.65 1.40 16.42
C GLY A 144 7.72 0.56 15.72
N ARG A 145 7.40 -0.71 15.50
CA ARG A 145 8.21 -1.62 14.67
C ARG A 145 7.33 -2.58 13.89
N ILE A 146 7.85 -3.06 12.77
CA ILE A 146 7.25 -4.12 11.99
C ILE A 146 8.20 -5.31 11.90
N GLU A 147 7.66 -6.51 12.04
CA GLU A 147 8.38 -7.77 11.97
C GLU A 147 7.78 -8.65 10.87
N LEU A 148 8.63 -9.43 10.21
CA LEU A 148 8.24 -10.38 9.17
C LEU A 148 8.73 -11.78 9.53
N GLU A 149 7.80 -12.72 9.59
CA GLU A 149 8.07 -14.15 9.64
C GLU A 149 7.53 -14.78 8.37
N SER A 150 8.38 -15.42 7.58
CA SER A 150 7.95 -16.03 6.31
C SER A 150 8.80 -17.22 5.93
N GLU A 151 8.18 -18.20 5.29
CA GLU A 151 8.85 -19.34 4.68
C GLU A 151 8.28 -19.59 3.29
N GLU A 152 9.15 -19.73 2.29
CA GLU A 152 8.75 -19.98 0.92
C GLU A 152 7.85 -21.22 0.82
N GLY A 153 6.69 -21.07 0.17
CA GLY A 153 5.68 -22.11 0.03
C GLY A 153 4.75 -22.30 1.24
N LYS A 154 5.01 -21.64 2.39
CA LYS A 154 4.17 -21.77 3.59
C LYS A 154 3.36 -20.51 3.92
N GLY A 155 3.81 -19.35 3.44
CA GLY A 155 3.14 -18.07 3.65
C GLY A 155 3.96 -17.08 4.47
N SER A 156 3.33 -15.98 4.87
CA SER A 156 3.96 -14.88 5.58
C SER A 156 3.11 -14.38 6.74
N THR A 157 3.76 -13.87 7.77
CA THR A 157 3.12 -13.13 8.87
C THR A 157 3.84 -11.79 9.04
N PHE A 158 3.09 -10.72 8.85
CA PHE A 158 3.53 -9.36 9.15
C PHE A 158 2.95 -8.94 10.50
N SER A 159 3.81 -8.52 11.44
CA SER A 159 3.43 -8.08 12.78
C SER A 159 3.83 -6.63 12.98
N VAL A 160 2.85 -5.74 13.15
CA VAL A 160 3.02 -4.32 13.43
C VAL A 160 2.80 -4.07 14.92
N TYR A 161 3.73 -3.37 15.54
CA TYR A 161 3.71 -3.01 16.96
C TYR A 161 3.63 -1.50 17.09
N LEU A 162 2.57 -0.97 17.70
CA LEU A 162 2.39 0.44 17.98
C LEU A 162 2.40 0.67 19.50
N PRO A 163 3.25 1.60 20.02
CA PRO A 163 3.36 1.81 21.46
C PRO A 163 2.07 2.40 22.04
N GLN A 164 1.70 1.94 23.26
CA GLN A 164 0.52 2.37 23.99
C GLN A 164 0.86 3.28 25.20
N ASP A 165 2.10 3.77 25.27
CA ASP A 165 2.54 4.73 26.26
C ASP A 165 2.58 6.14 25.68
N LEU A 166 1.78 7.05 26.25
CA LEU A 166 1.74 8.47 25.86
C LEU A 166 3.11 9.17 25.97
N ALA A 167 4.00 8.70 26.86
CA ALA A 167 5.32 9.28 27.02
C ALA A 167 6.25 9.08 25.80
N VAL A 168 5.92 8.15 24.91
CA VAL A 168 6.65 7.90 23.67
C VAL A 168 6.40 9.01 22.64
N TYR A 169 5.20 9.63 22.69
CA TYR A 169 4.77 10.62 21.71
C TYR A 169 5.07 12.04 22.16
N LYS A 170 5.55 12.88 21.23
CA LYS A 170 5.74 14.31 21.48
C LYS A 170 4.38 15.02 21.55
N ALA A 171 4.32 16.16 22.24
CA ALA A 171 3.10 16.95 22.33
C ALA A 171 2.55 17.38 20.94
N THR A 172 3.41 17.57 19.95
CA THR A 172 3.05 17.90 18.56
C THR A 172 2.46 16.74 17.78
N GLU A 173 2.70 15.51 18.25
CA GLU A 173 2.22 14.27 17.62
C GLU A 173 0.87 13.81 18.19
N LEU A 174 0.39 14.48 19.26
CA LEU A 174 -0.90 14.19 19.89
C LEU A 174 -2.00 15.08 19.27
N ALA A 175 -3.10 14.47 18.82
CA ALA A 175 -4.24 15.20 18.31
C ALA A 175 -4.91 16.00 19.43
N GLY A 176 -4.94 17.33 19.31
CA GLY A 176 -5.48 18.25 20.33
C GLY A 176 -4.61 19.47 20.64
N SER A 177 -3.34 19.49 20.20
CA SER A 177 -2.49 20.68 20.25
C SER A 177 -2.68 21.52 18.98
N ASN A 178 -3.72 22.39 18.94
CA ASN A 178 -3.98 23.38 17.89
C ASN A 178 -4.06 22.84 16.46
N THR A 179 -5.29 22.63 15.95
CA THR A 179 -5.63 23.14 14.61
C THR A 179 -7.11 22.95 14.25
N SER A 180 -7.60 23.88 13.48
CA SER A 180 -8.91 24.12 12.87
C SER A 180 -9.64 22.87 12.34
N LYS A 181 -10.96 22.89 12.57
CA LYS A 181 -11.99 21.90 12.24
C LYS A 181 -12.25 21.60 10.76
N GLU A 182 -11.37 21.95 9.83
CA GLU A 182 -11.67 21.91 8.39
C GLU A 182 -11.05 20.75 7.60
N GLU A 183 -10.19 19.90 8.20
CA GLU A 183 -9.47 18.83 7.45
C GLU A 183 -9.99 17.40 7.67
N GLU A 184 -11.02 17.20 8.50
CA GLU A 184 -11.48 15.83 8.84
C GLU A 184 -12.27 15.10 7.73
N GLN A 185 -12.62 15.73 6.61
CA GLN A 185 -13.56 15.13 5.65
C GLN A 185 -12.95 14.62 4.32
N VAL A 186 -11.68 14.77 4.05
CA VAL A 186 -11.14 14.54 2.68
C VAL A 186 -10.60 13.13 2.47
N TYR A 187 -10.32 12.35 3.52
CA TYR A 187 -9.58 11.09 3.36
C TYR A 187 -10.43 9.80 3.36
N SER A 188 -11.68 9.83 3.83
CA SER A 188 -12.40 8.58 4.10
C SER A 188 -13.17 7.98 2.93
N THR A 189 -13.33 8.68 1.81
CA THR A 189 -14.25 8.23 0.75
C THR A 189 -13.56 7.76 -0.53
N ASN A 190 -12.34 8.23 -0.84
CA ASN A 190 -11.69 7.95 -2.13
C ASN A 190 -10.65 6.81 -2.10
N SER A 191 -10.18 6.38 -0.92
CA SER A 191 -9.17 5.32 -0.85
C SER A 191 -9.75 3.92 -1.02
N LYS A 192 -10.99 3.69 -0.59
CA LYS A 192 -11.61 2.35 -0.59
C LYS A 192 -11.96 1.82 -1.99
N GLU A 193 -12.37 2.70 -2.91
CA GLU A 193 -12.73 2.28 -4.27
C GLU A 193 -11.51 2.02 -5.17
N MET A 194 -10.36 2.60 -4.86
CA MET A 194 -9.19 2.56 -5.74
C MET A 194 -8.32 1.31 -5.58
N TYR A 195 -8.42 0.59 -4.46
CA TYR A 195 -7.66 -0.65 -4.25
C TYR A 195 -8.18 -1.86 -5.05
N PHE A 196 -9.47 -1.84 -5.48
CA PHE A 196 -10.08 -2.93 -6.24
C PHE A 196 -10.10 -2.72 -7.76
N ILE A 197 -9.99 -1.48 -8.24
CA ILE A 197 -10.15 -1.19 -9.68
C ILE A 197 -8.96 -1.69 -10.51
N ASP A 198 -7.77 -1.81 -9.90
CA ASP A 198 -6.55 -2.15 -10.65
C ASP A 198 -6.34 -3.65 -10.93
N THR A 199 -6.97 -4.56 -10.16
CA THR A 199 -6.69 -5.99 -10.34
C THR A 199 -7.66 -6.69 -11.30
N GLU A 200 -8.97 -6.42 -11.24
CA GLU A 200 -9.94 -7.13 -12.09
C GLU A 200 -10.05 -6.59 -13.52
N LYS A 201 -9.86 -5.27 -13.74
CA LYS A 201 -9.92 -4.71 -15.10
C LYS A 201 -8.69 -5.02 -15.94
N MET A 202 -7.51 -5.14 -15.32
CA MET A 202 -6.29 -5.42 -16.07
C MET A 202 -6.11 -6.90 -16.41
N GLU A 203 -6.60 -7.84 -15.60
CA GLU A 203 -6.54 -9.28 -15.92
C GLU A 203 -7.48 -9.66 -17.06
N ASN A 204 -8.66 -9.04 -17.18
CA ASN A 204 -9.60 -9.35 -18.26
C ASN A 204 -9.26 -8.67 -19.59
N GLU A 205 -8.52 -7.57 -19.62
CA GLU A 205 -8.09 -6.92 -20.86
C GLU A 205 -6.78 -7.45 -21.44
N ALA A 206 -5.93 -8.12 -20.63
CA ALA A 206 -4.65 -8.68 -21.06
C ALA A 206 -4.79 -9.99 -21.87
N ILE A 207 -5.92 -10.66 -21.81
CA ILE A 207 -6.13 -11.99 -22.45
C ILE A 207 -6.59 -11.89 -23.91
N GLU A 208 -7.10 -10.74 -24.41
CA GLU A 208 -7.70 -10.66 -25.74
C GLU A 208 -6.92 -9.88 -26.80
N THR A 209 -5.77 -9.30 -26.54
CA THR A 209 -5.07 -8.52 -27.57
C THR A 209 -3.67 -9.03 -27.85
N GLY A 210 -3.56 -9.86 -28.88
CA GLY A 210 -2.26 -10.22 -29.48
C GLY A 210 -1.47 -8.98 -29.93
N ASP A 211 -0.23 -8.97 -29.54
CA ASP A 211 1.02 -8.36 -30.11
C ASP A 211 0.97 -7.00 -30.82
N LYS A 212 0.02 -6.08 -30.52
CA LYS A 212 0.08 -4.69 -31.01
C LYS A 212 -0.01 -3.71 -29.84
N LYS A 213 1.13 -3.08 -29.50
CA LYS A 213 1.16 -1.95 -28.57
C LYS A 213 0.21 -0.83 -29.03
N ARG A 214 -0.63 -0.34 -28.10
CA ARG A 214 -1.76 0.57 -28.37
C ARG A 214 -1.37 2.01 -28.75
N GLY A 215 -0.07 2.34 -28.82
CA GLY A 215 0.43 3.68 -29.12
C GLY A 215 1.72 4.01 -28.39
N THR A 216 2.10 5.29 -28.38
CA THR A 216 3.28 5.78 -27.71
C THR A 216 2.89 6.75 -26.63
N ILE A 217 3.44 6.59 -25.40
CA ILE A 217 3.25 7.47 -24.25
C ILE A 217 4.58 8.11 -23.90
N LEU A 218 4.59 9.43 -23.72
CA LEU A 218 5.71 10.16 -23.16
C LEU A 218 5.49 10.36 -21.65
N ILE A 219 6.40 9.82 -20.84
CA ILE A 219 6.43 9.99 -19.39
C ILE A 219 7.41 11.11 -19.07
N VAL A 220 6.93 12.15 -18.39
CA VAL A 220 7.73 13.29 -17.95
C VAL A 220 7.74 13.31 -16.43
N GLU A 221 8.85 12.95 -15.82
CA GLU A 221 8.99 12.85 -14.36
C GLU A 221 10.44 13.12 -13.98
N ASP A 222 10.68 14.03 -13.06
CA ASP A 222 12.03 14.42 -12.63
C ASP A 222 12.70 13.34 -11.77
N ASN A 223 11.92 12.59 -10.99
CA ASN A 223 12.43 11.48 -10.20
C ASN A 223 12.64 10.24 -11.08
N GLN A 224 13.90 9.81 -11.21
CA GLN A 224 14.29 8.68 -12.04
C GLN A 224 13.61 7.36 -11.61
N GLU A 225 13.43 7.14 -10.30
CA GLU A 225 12.81 5.91 -9.76
C GLU A 225 11.31 5.85 -10.11
N ILE A 226 10.60 6.98 -9.99
CA ILE A 226 9.18 7.09 -10.36
C ILE A 226 9.02 6.93 -11.88
N ARG A 227 9.89 7.59 -12.66
CA ARG A 227 9.88 7.48 -14.12
C ARG A 227 10.08 6.04 -14.57
N HIS A 228 11.07 5.33 -14.00
CA HIS A 228 11.31 3.91 -14.29
C HIS A 228 10.14 3.02 -13.88
N TYR A 229 9.50 3.31 -12.75
CA TYR A 229 8.32 2.59 -12.29
C TYR A 229 7.14 2.73 -13.26
N LEU A 230 6.81 3.96 -13.67
CA LEU A 230 5.74 4.23 -14.64
C LEU A 230 6.04 3.56 -15.99
N SER A 231 7.28 3.64 -16.45
CA SER A 231 7.73 3.01 -17.69
C SER A 231 7.56 1.49 -17.64
N SER A 232 7.99 0.86 -16.57
CA SER A 232 7.89 -0.60 -16.40
C SER A 232 6.44 -1.08 -16.36
N GLY A 233 5.55 -0.34 -15.66
CA GLY A 233 4.13 -0.68 -15.56
C GLY A 233 3.37 -0.55 -16.88
N LEU A 234 3.78 0.35 -17.76
CA LEU A 234 3.09 0.64 -19.02
C LEU A 234 3.75 -0.03 -20.25
N ALA A 235 4.97 -0.52 -20.13
CA ALA A 235 5.77 -1.06 -21.23
C ALA A 235 5.11 -2.28 -21.94
N ALA A 236 4.28 -3.04 -21.22
CA ALA A 236 3.55 -4.17 -21.77
C ALA A 236 2.44 -3.73 -22.75
N LEU A 237 1.87 -2.53 -22.57
CA LEU A 237 0.71 -2.04 -23.33
C LEU A 237 1.05 -0.96 -24.34
N PHE A 238 2.11 -0.16 -24.10
CA PHE A 238 2.46 1.02 -24.87
C PHE A 238 3.95 1.06 -25.22
N ASN A 239 4.29 1.80 -26.27
CA ASN A 239 5.67 2.24 -26.47
C ASN A 239 5.96 3.42 -25.53
N ILE A 240 7.00 3.32 -24.71
CA ILE A 240 7.30 4.33 -23.72
C ILE A 240 8.47 5.20 -24.18
N LEU A 241 8.27 6.51 -24.09
CA LEU A 241 9.31 7.54 -24.19
C LEU A 241 9.45 8.18 -22.80
N GLU A 242 10.67 8.50 -22.42
CA GLU A 242 10.97 9.06 -21.11
C GLU A 242 11.62 10.43 -21.22
N ALA A 243 11.28 11.36 -20.32
CA ALA A 243 11.94 12.64 -20.14
C ALA A 243 12.04 12.99 -18.66
N GLY A 244 13.19 13.52 -18.23
CA GLY A 244 13.43 13.91 -16.84
C GLY A 244 12.94 15.32 -16.49
N ASN A 245 12.59 16.12 -17.49
CA ASN A 245 12.11 17.49 -17.32
C ASN A 245 11.34 17.96 -18.55
N GLY A 246 10.74 19.15 -18.46
CA GLY A 246 9.94 19.73 -19.54
C GLY A 246 10.73 20.05 -20.81
N GLU A 247 12.02 20.39 -20.71
CA GLU A 247 12.88 20.68 -21.86
C GLU A 247 13.19 19.40 -22.66
N GLU A 248 13.55 18.33 -21.98
CA GLU A 248 13.71 17.01 -22.59
C GLU A 248 12.39 16.50 -23.20
N ALA A 249 11.27 16.72 -22.50
CA ALA A 249 9.94 16.34 -22.99
C ALA A 249 9.60 17.01 -24.31
N LEU A 250 9.88 18.28 -24.45
CA LEU A 250 9.72 19.03 -25.70
C LEU A 250 10.60 18.45 -26.81
N ALA A 251 11.88 18.21 -26.55
CA ALA A 251 12.81 17.64 -27.53
C ALA A 251 12.33 16.25 -28.01
N VAL A 252 11.91 15.38 -27.07
CA VAL A 252 11.37 14.03 -27.37
C VAL A 252 10.06 14.12 -28.16
N SER A 253 9.16 15.06 -27.82
CA SER A 253 7.88 15.21 -28.48
C SER A 253 8.04 15.65 -29.95
N TYR A 254 8.96 16.55 -30.25
CA TYR A 254 9.24 16.99 -31.63
C TYR A 254 9.86 15.89 -32.50
N THR A 255 10.58 14.94 -31.90
CA THR A 255 11.30 13.91 -32.65
C THR A 255 10.46 12.63 -32.82
N HIS A 256 9.56 12.34 -31.88
CA HIS A 256 8.87 11.05 -31.78
C HIS A 256 7.34 11.11 -31.81
N LEU A 257 6.72 12.25 -31.47
CA LEU A 257 5.28 12.46 -31.50
C LEU A 257 4.93 13.34 -32.70
N THR A 258 4.62 12.74 -33.83
CA THR A 258 4.07 13.49 -34.98
C THR A 258 2.66 13.94 -34.62
N LEU A 259 2.43 15.26 -34.55
CA LEU A 259 1.09 15.81 -34.54
C LEU A 259 0.42 15.45 -35.88
N PRO A 260 -0.86 15.00 -35.87
CA PRO A 260 -1.60 14.84 -37.11
C PRO A 260 -1.68 16.19 -37.80
N THR A 261 -1.07 16.30 -38.97
CA THR A 261 -1.21 17.47 -39.81
C THR A 261 -2.67 17.51 -40.23
N ILE A 262 -3.42 18.50 -39.74
CA ILE A 262 -4.75 18.83 -40.26
C ILE A 262 -4.53 19.44 -41.62
N ALA A 263 -4.89 18.70 -42.67
CA ALA A 263 -4.98 19.19 -44.05
C ALA A 263 -6.34 19.81 -44.29
#